data_dc0232bd4a1cd4db602561c0ce2fcc36
#
_entry.id   dc0232bd4a1cd4db602561c0ce2fcc36
#
_cell.length_a   1.000
_cell.length_b   1.000
_cell.length_c   1.000
_cell.angle_alpha   90.00
_cell.angle_beta   90.00
_cell.angle_gamma   90.00
#
_symmetry.space_group_name_H-M   'P 1'
#
loop_
_entity.id
_entity.type
_entity.pdbx_description
1 polymer ?
#
loop_
_entity_poly.entity_id
_entity_poly.type
_entity_poly.pdbx_seq_one_letter_code
_entity_poly.pdbx_strand_id
1 'polypeptide(L)'
;MISSSKIMVQLIVDQLLAYGIRKVVVSPGSRNAPFSIAFDEHPEIETFVVHDERSAGFIALGMAQELGEAIALCCTSGSACLNYYPAVSEAFYRSIPLVVLSADRPASWINHGDGQTIVQKDVYKNHILGSLELDEDLFAQKSIESHQEELASLLQIAQSNWKGPVHLNVGLNEPLYQTVEKTIDYAKVLPREKPSKRLIQTEMDVIIQEFNQSKVLILCGQMDANPKAQLELMKLAAFPNIVVLVENTSNIQHERFIHCIDRTLNGFDQTNEAFKPEILITLGGAVVSKRIKAYLRNAGVKKHYKIGAEFPEMDTYRCLTKAIPLSPSDFFEQINENELIANTVNFNGKWKALDIIAKDRSREFHSEFTSLTDLQVFQTIQDLLPEDLVLHLANSSVVRYAQLFDPIPGVRYESNRGTSGIDGSTSTALGAAIVNSRKQHVLISGDISFLYDSNALWYAPFPRNFKLIVIQNYGGGIFNIITGPAESKQRERYFEAKQAKSPASI
;
A
#
# COMPACT_ATOMS: atom_id res chain seq x y z
N MET A 1 -10.92 3.22 36.14
CA MET A 1 -10.49 4.04 34.99
C MET A 1 -11.68 4.83 34.47
N ILE A 2 -11.52 6.12 34.23
CA ILE A 2 -12.59 6.93 33.63
C ILE A 2 -12.75 6.56 32.15
N SER A 3 -13.98 6.55 31.65
CA SER A 3 -14.28 6.30 30.23
C SER A 3 -15.61 6.98 29.87
N SER A 4 -15.97 6.96 28.58
CA SER A 4 -17.29 7.38 28.14
C SER A 4 -18.41 6.59 28.84
N SER A 5 -19.53 7.23 29.12
CA SER A 5 -20.71 6.56 29.66
C SER A 5 -21.37 5.57 28.69
N LYS A 6 -20.99 5.58 27.41
CA LYS A 6 -21.52 4.73 26.36
C LYS A 6 -20.92 3.32 26.44
N ILE A 7 -21.68 2.31 26.88
CA ILE A 7 -21.24 0.91 26.99
C ILE A 7 -20.71 0.39 25.66
N MET A 8 -21.39 0.71 24.56
CA MET A 8 -20.99 0.35 23.20
C MET A 8 -19.59 0.85 22.84
N VAL A 9 -19.27 2.09 23.24
CA VAL A 9 -17.94 2.68 23.03
C VAL A 9 -16.88 1.98 23.89
N GLN A 10 -17.18 1.70 25.17
CA GLN A 10 -16.28 0.95 26.06
C GLN A 10 -15.95 -0.42 25.48
N LEU A 11 -16.98 -1.14 24.99
CA LEU A 11 -16.83 -2.45 24.37
C LEU A 11 -15.94 -2.39 23.11
N ILE A 12 -16.14 -1.39 22.23
CA ILE A 12 -15.31 -1.21 21.02
C ILE A 12 -13.86 -0.96 21.40
N VAL A 13 -13.60 -0.09 22.37
CA VAL A 13 -12.24 0.25 22.82
C VAL A 13 -11.52 -1.00 23.38
N ASP A 14 -12.20 -1.80 24.21
CA ASP A 14 -11.63 -3.03 24.75
C ASP A 14 -11.32 -4.05 23.64
N GLN A 15 -12.21 -4.15 22.65
CA GLN A 15 -11.97 -5.04 21.51
C GLN A 15 -10.78 -4.58 20.65
N LEU A 16 -10.63 -3.28 20.39
CA LEU A 16 -9.46 -2.76 19.70
C LEU A 16 -8.16 -3.16 20.40
N LEU A 17 -8.11 -2.98 21.72
CA LEU A 17 -6.95 -3.35 22.54
C LEU A 17 -6.69 -4.85 22.57
N ALA A 18 -7.74 -5.68 22.67
CA ALA A 18 -7.62 -7.15 22.61
C ALA A 18 -7.01 -7.64 21.29
N TYR A 19 -7.22 -6.89 20.20
CA TYR A 19 -6.64 -7.16 18.88
C TYR A 19 -5.34 -6.40 18.62
N GLY A 20 -4.73 -5.77 19.64
CA GLY A 20 -3.45 -5.09 19.58
C GLY A 20 -3.49 -3.71 18.93
N ILE A 21 -4.67 -3.15 18.70
CA ILE A 21 -4.84 -1.83 18.05
C ILE A 21 -4.77 -0.76 19.15
N ARG A 22 -3.62 -0.11 19.27
CA ARG A 22 -3.29 0.87 20.31
C ARG A 22 -3.10 2.28 19.81
N LYS A 23 -3.08 2.48 18.49
CA LYS A 23 -2.90 3.81 17.87
C LYS A 23 -4.17 4.21 17.14
N VAL A 24 -4.62 5.42 17.40
CA VAL A 24 -5.87 5.95 16.84
C VAL A 24 -5.62 7.34 16.27
N VAL A 25 -5.88 7.52 14.97
CA VAL A 25 -5.92 8.84 14.35
C VAL A 25 -7.34 9.38 14.47
N VAL A 26 -7.49 10.53 15.14
CA VAL A 26 -8.79 11.12 15.44
C VAL A 26 -8.97 12.42 14.66
N SER A 27 -10.00 12.51 13.83
CA SER A 27 -10.48 13.75 13.26
C SER A 27 -11.57 14.33 14.18
N PRO A 28 -11.35 15.54 14.75
CA PRO A 28 -12.21 16.08 15.80
C PRO A 28 -13.64 16.37 15.33
N GLY A 29 -14.62 16.07 16.20
CA GLY A 29 -16.01 16.44 15.98
C GLY A 29 -16.89 16.09 17.19
N SER A 30 -18.14 16.60 17.22
CA SER A 30 -19.02 16.38 18.36
C SER A 30 -19.53 14.96 18.47
N ARG A 31 -19.91 14.33 17.34
CA ARG A 31 -20.52 13.00 17.39
C ARG A 31 -19.56 11.89 17.84
N ASN A 32 -18.27 12.04 17.56
CA ASN A 32 -17.25 11.11 18.03
C ASN A 32 -16.65 11.45 19.41
N ALA A 33 -17.22 12.44 20.14
CA ALA A 33 -16.76 12.79 21.49
C ALA A 33 -16.69 11.59 22.45
N PRO A 34 -17.67 10.65 22.48
CA PRO A 34 -17.58 9.47 23.35
C PRO A 34 -16.34 8.62 23.06
N PHE A 35 -15.94 8.48 21.79
CA PHE A 35 -14.71 7.79 21.41
C PHE A 35 -13.46 8.57 21.82
N SER A 36 -13.45 9.89 21.54
CA SER A 36 -12.30 10.75 21.90
C SER A 36 -12.03 10.71 23.40
N ILE A 37 -13.07 10.77 24.23
CA ILE A 37 -12.94 10.63 25.68
C ILE A 37 -12.42 9.25 26.08
N ALA A 38 -13.00 8.19 25.52
CA ALA A 38 -12.59 6.83 25.88
C ALA A 38 -11.14 6.50 25.44
N PHE A 39 -10.68 7.06 24.33
CA PHE A 39 -9.30 6.90 23.87
C PHE A 39 -8.31 7.71 24.70
N ASP A 40 -8.62 8.98 25.01
CA ASP A 40 -7.74 9.88 25.77
C ASP A 40 -7.53 9.40 27.21
N GLU A 41 -8.57 8.89 27.83
CA GLU A 41 -8.53 8.36 29.20
C GLU A 41 -7.90 6.96 29.33
N HIS A 42 -7.65 6.26 28.19
CA HIS A 42 -7.11 4.90 28.23
C HIS A 42 -5.58 4.91 28.14
N PRO A 43 -4.84 4.40 29.16
CA PRO A 43 -3.38 4.51 29.25
C PRO A 43 -2.60 3.73 28.17
N GLU A 44 -3.23 2.75 27.51
CA GLU A 44 -2.61 1.96 26.46
C GLU A 44 -2.90 2.50 25.04
N ILE A 45 -3.72 3.54 24.91
CA ILE A 45 -4.06 4.12 23.61
C ILE A 45 -3.28 5.40 23.37
N GLU A 46 -2.63 5.47 22.22
CA GLU A 46 -1.97 6.67 21.73
C GLU A 46 -2.83 7.31 20.65
N THR A 47 -3.22 8.56 20.86
CA THR A 47 -4.06 9.32 19.94
C THR A 47 -3.29 10.33 19.13
N PHE A 48 -3.65 10.49 17.85
CA PHE A 48 -3.08 11.45 16.92
C PHE A 48 -4.20 12.32 16.35
N VAL A 49 -4.24 13.59 16.71
CA VAL A 49 -5.32 14.49 16.28
C VAL A 49 -4.97 15.14 14.95
N VAL A 50 -5.80 14.90 13.93
CA VAL A 50 -5.63 15.44 12.56
C VAL A 50 -6.95 15.99 12.06
N HIS A 51 -7.01 17.30 11.77
CA HIS A 51 -8.25 17.99 11.43
C HIS A 51 -8.80 17.65 10.04
N ASP A 52 -7.95 17.59 9.02
CA ASP A 52 -8.34 17.22 7.66
C ASP A 52 -8.47 15.69 7.59
N GLU A 53 -9.68 15.20 7.41
CA GLU A 53 -9.97 13.76 7.38
C GLU A 53 -9.25 13.04 6.25
N ARG A 54 -9.08 13.66 5.07
CA ARG A 54 -8.33 13.05 3.99
C ARG A 54 -6.87 12.84 4.39
N SER A 55 -6.22 13.85 4.93
CA SER A 55 -4.86 13.75 5.46
C SER A 55 -4.78 12.74 6.60
N ALA A 56 -5.77 12.74 7.52
CA ALA A 56 -5.86 11.79 8.61
C ALA A 56 -5.90 10.33 8.13
N GLY A 57 -6.70 10.05 7.11
CA GLY A 57 -6.79 8.73 6.51
C GLY A 57 -5.45 8.25 5.94
N PHE A 58 -4.75 9.10 5.19
CA PHE A 58 -3.43 8.75 4.64
C PHE A 58 -2.32 8.72 5.70
N ILE A 59 -2.41 9.55 6.76
CA ILE A 59 -1.49 9.44 7.92
C ILE A 59 -1.68 8.08 8.60
N ALA A 60 -2.92 7.67 8.88
CA ALA A 60 -3.19 6.34 9.45
C ALA A 60 -2.69 5.20 8.54
N LEU A 61 -2.87 5.32 7.23
CA LEU A 61 -2.34 4.38 6.24
C LEU A 61 -0.81 4.28 6.34
N GLY A 62 -0.11 5.42 6.40
CA GLY A 62 1.35 5.45 6.54
C GLY A 62 1.83 4.85 7.85
N MET A 63 1.12 5.10 8.96
CA MET A 63 1.39 4.47 10.25
C MET A 63 1.22 2.95 10.18
N ALA A 64 0.11 2.47 9.62
CA ALA A 64 -0.20 1.04 9.49
C ALA A 64 0.84 0.32 8.62
N GLN A 65 1.23 0.94 7.51
CA GLN A 65 2.27 0.44 6.61
C GLN A 65 3.63 0.32 7.34
N GLU A 66 4.03 1.36 8.07
CA GLU A 66 5.33 1.41 8.73
C GLU A 66 5.45 0.37 9.86
N LEU A 67 4.38 0.19 10.62
CA LEU A 67 4.35 -0.73 11.76
C LEU A 67 3.99 -2.17 11.35
N GLY A 68 3.36 -2.38 10.20
CA GLY A 68 2.79 -3.67 9.82
C GLY A 68 1.57 -4.09 10.66
N GLU A 69 0.97 -3.14 11.39
CA GLU A 69 -0.11 -3.32 12.36
C GLU A 69 -1.37 -2.56 11.93
N ALA A 70 -2.52 -2.96 12.44
CA ALA A 70 -3.77 -2.23 12.20
C ALA A 70 -3.79 -0.91 13.00
N ILE A 71 -4.21 0.17 12.34
CA ILE A 71 -4.42 1.49 12.94
C ILE A 71 -5.92 1.82 12.89
N ALA A 72 -6.44 2.35 13.99
CA ALA A 72 -7.81 2.87 14.03
C ALA A 72 -7.85 4.33 13.53
N LEU A 73 -8.93 4.67 12.85
CA LEU A 73 -9.20 5.98 12.27
C LEU A 73 -10.60 6.40 12.65
N CYS A 74 -10.77 7.50 13.40
CA CYS A 74 -12.03 7.88 13.98
C CYS A 74 -12.48 9.29 13.55
N CYS A 75 -13.71 9.44 13.06
CA CYS A 75 -14.30 10.73 12.72
C CYS A 75 -15.74 10.90 13.23
N THR A 76 -16.21 12.14 13.14
CA THR A 76 -17.61 12.50 13.39
C THR A 76 -18.52 12.10 12.23
N SER A 77 -19.82 12.37 12.34
CA SER A 77 -20.83 12.05 11.32
C SER A 77 -20.79 12.99 10.12
N GLY A 78 -21.51 12.63 9.07
CA GLY A 78 -21.69 13.44 7.86
C GLY A 78 -20.56 13.26 6.86
N SER A 79 -20.15 14.35 6.19
CA SER A 79 -19.12 14.30 5.14
C SER A 79 -17.73 13.92 5.64
N ALA A 80 -17.46 13.95 6.94
CA ALA A 80 -16.19 13.56 7.54
C ALA A 80 -15.75 12.16 7.07
N CYS A 81 -16.62 11.17 7.20
CA CYS A 81 -16.30 9.81 6.77
C CYS A 81 -16.04 9.70 5.25
N LEU A 82 -16.68 10.52 4.42
CA LEU A 82 -16.45 10.51 2.96
C LEU A 82 -15.02 10.97 2.61
N ASN A 83 -14.43 11.87 3.39
CA ASN A 83 -13.08 12.34 3.17
C ASN A 83 -12.01 11.27 3.47
N TYR A 84 -12.31 10.23 4.22
CA TYR A 84 -11.42 9.08 4.40
C TYR A 84 -11.34 8.16 3.18
N TYR A 85 -12.31 8.23 2.26
CA TYR A 85 -12.47 7.25 1.20
C TYR A 85 -11.24 7.08 0.29
N PRO A 86 -10.52 8.13 -0.12
CA PRO A 86 -9.29 7.95 -0.91
C PRO A 86 -8.25 7.08 -0.20
N ALA A 87 -8.03 7.30 1.10
CA ALA A 87 -7.10 6.51 1.90
C ALA A 87 -7.60 5.07 2.12
N VAL A 88 -8.90 4.87 2.35
CA VAL A 88 -9.53 3.55 2.47
C VAL A 88 -9.35 2.75 1.18
N SER A 89 -9.57 3.38 0.02
CA SER A 89 -9.38 2.74 -1.28
C SER A 89 -7.91 2.34 -1.51
N GLU A 90 -6.96 3.22 -1.19
CA GLU A 90 -5.53 2.92 -1.28
C GLU A 90 -5.16 1.77 -0.34
N ALA A 91 -5.62 1.79 0.92
CA ALA A 91 -5.41 0.72 1.89
C ALA A 91 -5.94 -0.63 1.41
N PHE A 92 -7.13 -0.64 0.80
CA PHE A 92 -7.74 -1.85 0.25
C PHE A 92 -6.84 -2.50 -0.80
N TYR A 93 -6.46 -1.76 -1.85
CA TYR A 93 -5.62 -2.30 -2.93
C TYR A 93 -4.16 -2.56 -2.51
N ARG A 94 -3.71 -1.97 -1.40
CA ARG A 94 -2.39 -2.22 -0.80
C ARG A 94 -2.41 -3.30 0.27
N SER A 95 -3.58 -3.85 0.62
CA SER A 95 -3.76 -4.80 1.71
C SER A 95 -3.20 -4.29 3.04
N ILE A 96 -3.43 -3.00 3.33
CA ILE A 96 -3.01 -2.33 4.57
C ILE A 96 -4.19 -2.32 5.56
N PRO A 97 -4.01 -2.83 6.79
CA PRO A 97 -5.10 -2.92 7.75
C PRO A 97 -5.44 -1.56 8.36
N LEU A 98 -6.66 -1.09 8.14
CA LEU A 98 -7.24 0.07 8.81
C LEU A 98 -8.57 -0.30 9.46
N VAL A 99 -8.84 0.22 10.66
CA VAL A 99 -10.15 0.11 11.30
C VAL A 99 -10.81 1.48 11.30
N VAL A 100 -11.72 1.70 10.37
CA VAL A 100 -12.42 2.98 10.23
C VAL A 100 -13.62 3.00 11.18
N LEU A 101 -13.62 3.92 12.14
CA LEU A 101 -14.68 4.19 13.09
C LEU A 101 -15.39 5.48 12.69
N SER A 102 -16.58 5.42 12.14
CA SER A 102 -17.41 6.59 11.89
C SER A 102 -18.50 6.69 12.96
N ALA A 103 -18.45 7.75 13.75
CA ALA A 103 -19.57 8.06 14.62
C ALA A 103 -20.75 8.58 13.79
N ASP A 104 -21.95 8.13 14.11
CA ASP A 104 -23.15 8.47 13.38
C ASP A 104 -24.27 8.91 14.34
N ARG A 105 -25.33 9.43 13.80
CA ARG A 105 -26.60 9.53 14.51
C ARG A 105 -27.28 8.18 14.49
N PRO A 106 -28.17 7.88 15.48
CA PRO A 106 -29.01 6.69 15.42
C PRO A 106 -29.82 6.63 14.14
N ALA A 107 -30.13 5.41 13.67
CA ALA A 107 -30.82 5.19 12.40
C ALA A 107 -32.17 5.93 12.31
N SER A 108 -32.84 6.17 13.43
CA SER A 108 -34.08 6.93 13.51
C SER A 108 -33.98 8.41 13.13
N TRP A 109 -32.77 8.98 13.07
CA TRP A 109 -32.51 10.38 12.71
C TRP A 109 -32.04 10.56 11.27
N ILE A 110 -31.66 9.49 10.59
CA ILE A 110 -31.11 9.56 9.22
C ILE A 110 -32.23 9.93 8.23
N ASN A 111 -31.94 10.86 7.32
CA ASN A 111 -32.86 11.39 6.32
C ASN A 111 -34.04 12.23 6.88
N HIS A 112 -33.95 12.72 8.10
CA HIS A 112 -34.94 13.62 8.71
C HIS A 112 -34.56 15.11 8.71
N GLY A 113 -33.53 15.50 7.92
CA GLY A 113 -33.10 16.89 7.75
C GLY A 113 -32.19 17.42 8.86
N ASP A 114 -31.68 16.53 9.71
CA ASP A 114 -30.75 16.90 10.77
C ASP A 114 -29.37 17.27 10.21
N GLY A 115 -28.69 18.26 10.81
CA GLY A 115 -27.38 18.71 10.36
C GLY A 115 -26.30 17.63 10.51
N GLN A 116 -25.34 17.58 9.60
CA GLN A 116 -24.25 16.60 9.56
C GLN A 116 -24.75 15.14 9.57
N THR A 117 -25.80 14.85 8.81
CA THR A 117 -26.42 13.53 8.72
C THR A 117 -26.47 13.09 7.26
N ILE A 118 -25.90 11.92 6.98
CA ILE A 118 -25.94 11.23 5.68
C ILE A 118 -26.17 9.75 5.92
N VAL A 119 -26.40 8.98 4.87
CA VAL A 119 -26.40 7.51 4.96
C VAL A 119 -24.94 7.05 4.98
N GLN A 120 -24.42 6.70 6.17
CA GLN A 120 -23.03 6.22 6.36
C GLN A 120 -22.92 4.70 6.18
N LYS A 121 -24.01 3.98 6.36
CA LYS A 121 -24.06 2.54 6.12
C LYS A 121 -23.57 2.20 4.71
N ASP A 122 -22.70 1.19 4.62
CA ASP A 122 -22.13 0.71 3.35
C ASP A 122 -21.34 1.74 2.54
N VAL A 123 -20.98 2.90 3.11
CA VAL A 123 -20.32 4.00 2.39
C VAL A 123 -18.99 3.59 1.74
N TYR A 124 -18.29 2.61 2.32
CA TYR A 124 -17.02 2.09 1.79
C TYR A 124 -17.13 0.68 1.18
N LYS A 125 -18.32 0.15 1.01
CA LYS A 125 -18.62 -1.25 0.67
C LYS A 125 -17.70 -1.88 -0.38
N ASN A 126 -17.33 -1.13 -1.42
CA ASN A 126 -16.52 -1.65 -2.53
C ASN A 126 -15.01 -1.73 -2.22
N HIS A 127 -14.56 -1.12 -1.11
CA HIS A 127 -13.12 -0.98 -0.80
C HIS A 127 -12.82 -1.29 0.67
N ILE A 128 -13.56 -2.22 1.26
CA ILE A 128 -13.34 -2.76 2.61
C ILE A 128 -13.52 -4.28 2.59
N LEU A 129 -12.91 -4.96 3.54
CA LEU A 129 -13.06 -6.42 3.71
C LEU A 129 -14.30 -6.80 4.50
N GLY A 130 -14.83 -5.89 5.30
CA GLY A 130 -16.05 -6.08 6.09
C GLY A 130 -16.53 -4.81 6.73
N SER A 131 -17.80 -4.78 7.10
CA SER A 131 -18.40 -3.68 7.86
C SER A 131 -19.33 -4.20 8.95
N LEU A 132 -19.47 -3.41 10.01
CA LEU A 132 -20.42 -3.64 11.08
C LEU A 132 -21.13 -2.33 11.43
N GLU A 133 -22.46 -2.41 11.55
CA GLU A 133 -23.31 -1.31 12.00
C GLU A 133 -23.69 -1.57 13.47
N LEU A 134 -23.36 -0.65 14.34
CA LEU A 134 -23.82 -0.63 15.72
C LEU A 134 -24.66 0.63 15.94
N ASP A 135 -25.82 0.47 16.57
CA ASP A 135 -26.75 1.55 16.89
C ASP A 135 -27.15 1.46 18.35
N GLU A 136 -27.05 2.56 19.10
CA GLU A 136 -27.34 2.60 20.52
C GLU A 136 -28.80 2.24 20.83
N ASP A 137 -29.74 2.62 19.96
CA ASP A 137 -31.17 2.29 20.11
C ASP A 137 -31.44 0.79 19.97
N LEU A 138 -30.59 0.09 19.22
CA LEU A 138 -30.74 -1.34 18.94
C LEU A 138 -29.77 -2.21 19.75
N PHE A 139 -28.82 -1.60 20.45
CA PHE A 139 -27.75 -2.32 21.15
C PHE A 139 -28.26 -3.33 22.17
N ALA A 140 -29.29 -2.97 22.93
CA ALA A 140 -29.91 -3.85 23.95
C ALA A 140 -30.69 -5.03 23.34
N GLN A 141 -30.92 -5.07 22.04
CA GLN A 141 -31.62 -6.18 21.38
C GLN A 141 -30.75 -7.44 21.22
N LYS A 142 -29.43 -7.30 21.37
CA LYS A 142 -28.46 -8.41 21.35
C LYS A 142 -27.73 -8.47 22.71
N SER A 143 -27.17 -9.63 23.03
CA SER A 143 -26.30 -9.76 24.20
C SER A 143 -24.93 -9.10 23.95
N ILE A 144 -24.25 -8.76 25.03
CA ILE A 144 -22.86 -8.24 24.97
C ILE A 144 -21.95 -9.23 24.26
N GLU A 145 -22.11 -10.53 24.54
CA GLU A 145 -21.33 -11.60 23.92
C GLU A 145 -21.51 -11.64 22.40
N SER A 146 -22.73 -11.41 21.89
CA SER A 146 -22.99 -11.34 20.44
C SER A 146 -22.27 -10.16 19.80
N HIS A 147 -22.31 -8.98 20.43
CA HIS A 147 -21.57 -7.81 19.93
C HIS A 147 -20.06 -8.01 19.98
N GLN A 148 -19.53 -8.67 21.02
CA GLN A 148 -18.12 -9.03 21.11
C GLN A 148 -17.70 -9.95 19.96
N GLU A 149 -18.49 -10.96 19.61
CA GLU A 149 -18.22 -11.89 18.52
C GLU A 149 -18.23 -11.21 17.15
N GLU A 150 -19.22 -10.35 16.89
CA GLU A 150 -19.30 -9.57 15.64
C GLU A 150 -18.09 -8.64 15.48
N LEU A 151 -17.72 -7.89 16.53
CA LEU A 151 -16.54 -7.01 16.54
C LEU A 151 -15.25 -7.80 16.40
N ALA A 152 -15.09 -8.88 17.15
CA ALA A 152 -13.93 -9.74 17.10
C ALA A 152 -13.73 -10.33 15.68
N SER A 153 -14.83 -10.78 15.05
CA SER A 153 -14.81 -11.27 13.67
C SER A 153 -14.36 -10.19 12.67
N LEU A 154 -14.87 -8.97 12.81
CA LEU A 154 -14.49 -7.84 11.95
C LEU A 154 -13.00 -7.50 12.09
N LEU A 155 -12.50 -7.40 13.33
CA LEU A 155 -11.09 -7.08 13.59
C LEU A 155 -10.17 -8.22 13.16
N GLN A 156 -10.63 -9.47 13.24
CA GLN A 156 -9.87 -10.62 12.74
C GLN A 156 -9.74 -10.59 11.20
N ILE A 157 -10.80 -10.20 10.48
CA ILE A 157 -10.78 -10.02 9.03
C ILE A 157 -9.76 -8.96 8.63
N ALA A 158 -9.74 -7.80 9.31
CA ALA A 158 -8.78 -6.73 9.02
C ALA A 158 -7.32 -7.17 9.09
N GLN A 159 -7.02 -8.14 9.97
CA GLN A 159 -5.66 -8.65 10.26
C GLN A 159 -5.44 -10.08 9.77
N SER A 160 -6.26 -10.58 8.85
CA SER A 160 -6.15 -11.91 8.25
C SER A 160 -4.93 -12.02 7.32
N ASN A 161 -4.80 -13.13 6.59
CA ASN A 161 -3.75 -13.27 5.57
C ASN A 161 -3.92 -12.30 4.41
N TRP A 162 -5.14 -11.99 4.05
CA TRP A 162 -5.49 -10.86 3.20
C TRP A 162 -5.89 -9.70 4.11
N LYS A 163 -4.92 -8.92 4.56
CA LYS A 163 -5.14 -7.72 5.38
C LYS A 163 -5.89 -6.66 4.57
N GLY A 164 -6.58 -5.75 5.27
CA GLY A 164 -7.21 -4.63 4.61
C GLY A 164 -8.12 -3.81 5.53
N PRO A 165 -8.70 -2.72 5.01
CA PRO A 165 -9.57 -1.88 5.78
C PRO A 165 -10.90 -2.56 6.10
N VAL A 166 -11.42 -2.24 7.28
CA VAL A 166 -12.77 -2.59 7.73
C VAL A 166 -13.48 -1.34 8.25
N HIS A 167 -14.80 -1.34 8.25
CA HIS A 167 -15.59 -0.20 8.68
C HIS A 167 -16.54 -0.57 9.83
N LEU A 168 -16.53 0.25 10.88
CA LEU A 168 -17.46 0.21 11.97
C LEU A 168 -18.21 1.54 12.05
N ASN A 169 -19.48 1.54 11.70
CA ASN A 169 -20.37 2.70 11.83
C ASN A 169 -21.15 2.61 13.14
N VAL A 170 -21.14 3.70 13.91
CA VAL A 170 -21.62 3.69 15.30
C VAL A 170 -22.61 4.81 15.55
N GLY A 171 -23.90 4.48 15.58
CA GLY A 171 -25.00 5.39 15.93
C GLY A 171 -25.03 5.69 17.43
N LEU A 172 -24.85 6.96 17.81
CA LEU A 172 -24.75 7.44 19.19
C LEU A 172 -25.80 8.50 19.50
N ASN A 173 -26.53 8.30 20.58
CA ASN A 173 -27.51 9.27 21.14
C ASN A 173 -26.83 10.32 22.02
N GLU A 174 -27.48 11.46 22.18
CA GLU A 174 -27.17 12.40 23.25
C GLU A 174 -27.55 11.78 24.66
N PRO A 175 -26.84 12.13 25.72
CA PRO A 175 -25.68 13.04 25.78
C PRO A 175 -24.36 12.35 25.37
N LEU A 176 -23.42 13.12 24.77
CA LEU A 176 -22.17 12.57 24.21
C LEU A 176 -20.95 12.74 25.13
N TYR A 177 -21.00 13.66 26.09
CA TYR A 177 -19.81 14.07 26.87
C TYR A 177 -19.80 13.48 28.31
N GLN A 178 -20.73 12.61 28.63
CA GLN A 178 -20.79 12.01 29.96
C GLN A 178 -19.73 10.93 30.16
N THR A 179 -19.12 10.94 31.33
CA THR A 179 -18.13 9.96 31.77
C THR A 179 -18.59 9.12 32.94
N VAL A 180 -18.04 7.93 33.05
CA VAL A 180 -18.27 7.02 34.19
C VAL A 180 -16.96 6.35 34.58
N GLU A 181 -16.94 5.81 35.83
CA GLU A 181 -15.89 4.88 36.20
C GLU A 181 -16.17 3.51 35.57
N LYS A 182 -15.30 3.09 34.64
CA LYS A 182 -15.40 1.81 33.97
C LYS A 182 -14.86 0.71 34.87
N THR A 183 -15.68 -0.31 35.14
CA THR A 183 -15.38 -1.45 36.03
C THR A 183 -15.37 -2.79 35.30
N ILE A 184 -15.89 -2.86 34.09
CA ILE A 184 -16.04 -4.10 33.32
C ILE A 184 -15.05 -4.06 32.14
N ASP A 185 -14.37 -5.18 31.91
CA ASP A 185 -13.57 -5.43 30.69
C ASP A 185 -14.41 -6.26 29.73
N TYR A 186 -14.58 -5.75 28.52
CA TYR A 186 -15.34 -6.39 27.43
C TYR A 186 -14.48 -7.10 26.40
N ALA A 187 -13.17 -7.27 26.65
CA ALA A 187 -12.26 -7.89 25.71
C ALA A 187 -12.63 -9.36 25.42
N LYS A 188 -12.64 -9.72 24.14
CA LYS A 188 -12.84 -11.10 23.66
C LYS A 188 -12.03 -11.36 22.42
N VAL A 189 -11.19 -12.38 22.43
CA VAL A 189 -10.39 -12.81 21.27
C VAL A 189 -10.93 -14.13 20.75
N LEU A 190 -11.25 -14.19 19.47
CA LEU A 190 -11.63 -15.43 18.81
C LEU A 190 -10.40 -16.25 18.41
N PRO A 191 -10.49 -17.59 18.41
CA PRO A 191 -9.43 -18.44 17.87
C PRO A 191 -9.11 -18.10 16.42
N ARG A 192 -7.82 -18.07 16.08
CA ARG A 192 -7.37 -17.90 14.69
C ARG A 192 -6.95 -19.24 14.10
N GLU A 193 -7.51 -19.58 12.95
CA GLU A 193 -6.98 -20.67 12.16
C GLU A 193 -5.62 -20.28 11.58
N LYS A 194 -4.65 -21.18 11.73
CA LYS A 194 -3.35 -20.97 11.08
C LYS A 194 -3.48 -21.47 9.64
N PRO A 195 -3.22 -20.61 8.65
CA PRO A 195 -3.25 -21.04 7.26
C PRO A 195 -2.21 -22.11 6.98
N SER A 196 -2.47 -22.97 6.00
CA SER A 196 -1.45 -23.87 5.48
C SER A 196 -0.27 -23.05 4.96
N LYS A 197 0.94 -23.48 5.30
CA LYS A 197 2.18 -22.91 4.77
C LYS A 197 2.75 -23.72 3.61
N ARG A 198 2.06 -24.77 3.19
CA ARG A 198 2.53 -25.70 2.17
C ARG A 198 1.43 -26.06 1.18
N LEU A 199 1.82 -26.18 -0.08
CA LEU A 199 1.05 -26.88 -1.09
C LEU A 199 1.09 -28.38 -0.82
N ILE A 200 0.09 -29.09 -1.30
CA ILE A 200 0.12 -30.55 -1.32
C ILE A 200 1.20 -31.01 -2.32
N GLN A 201 1.83 -32.12 -2.02
CA GLN A 201 3.00 -32.59 -2.78
C GLN A 201 2.70 -32.78 -4.28
N THR A 202 1.55 -33.33 -4.62
CA THR A 202 1.16 -33.54 -6.03
C THR A 202 1.04 -32.23 -6.84
N GLU A 203 0.60 -31.14 -6.22
CA GLU A 203 0.59 -29.82 -6.88
C GLU A 203 2.01 -29.26 -7.03
N MET A 204 2.84 -29.43 -6.00
CA MET A 204 4.24 -29.02 -6.03
C MET A 204 5.01 -29.77 -7.12
N ASP A 205 4.84 -31.08 -7.25
CA ASP A 205 5.50 -31.91 -8.27
C ASP A 205 5.19 -31.40 -9.69
N VAL A 206 3.94 -31.00 -9.96
CA VAL A 206 3.56 -30.40 -11.25
C VAL A 206 4.33 -29.11 -11.50
N ILE A 207 4.36 -28.20 -10.50
CA ILE A 207 5.07 -26.92 -10.63
C ILE A 207 6.56 -27.15 -10.85
N ILE A 208 7.20 -28.07 -10.11
CA ILE A 208 8.61 -28.41 -10.26
C ILE A 208 8.89 -28.96 -11.67
N GLN A 209 8.06 -29.87 -12.18
CA GLN A 209 8.20 -30.38 -13.54
C GLN A 209 8.12 -29.26 -14.58
N GLU A 210 7.18 -28.32 -14.43
CA GLU A 210 7.03 -27.16 -15.31
C GLU A 210 8.26 -26.25 -15.26
N PHE A 211 8.80 -25.95 -14.06
CA PHE A 211 10.02 -25.15 -13.87
C PHE A 211 11.22 -25.78 -14.57
N ASN A 212 11.39 -27.10 -14.49
CA ASN A 212 12.50 -27.81 -15.10
C ASN A 212 12.47 -27.78 -16.65
N GLN A 213 11.29 -27.60 -17.24
CA GLN A 213 11.10 -27.69 -18.69
C GLN A 213 10.94 -26.34 -19.41
N SER A 214 10.72 -25.25 -18.67
CA SER A 214 10.26 -23.99 -19.24
C SER A 214 11.17 -22.81 -18.95
N LYS A 215 11.01 -21.74 -19.75
CA LYS A 215 11.54 -20.42 -19.46
C LYS A 215 10.63 -19.72 -18.43
N VAL A 216 11.13 -19.49 -17.21
CA VAL A 216 10.39 -18.93 -16.10
C VAL A 216 10.78 -17.46 -15.87
N LEU A 217 9.79 -16.58 -15.84
CA LEU A 217 9.97 -15.20 -15.44
C LEU A 217 9.23 -14.95 -14.12
N ILE A 218 9.98 -14.51 -13.11
CA ILE A 218 9.44 -14.10 -11.81
C ILE A 218 9.42 -12.58 -11.77
N LEU A 219 8.26 -11.99 -11.56
CA LEU A 219 8.07 -10.54 -11.48
C LEU A 219 7.58 -10.14 -10.09
N CYS A 220 8.42 -9.36 -9.40
CA CYS A 220 8.12 -8.85 -8.07
C CYS A 220 7.53 -7.43 -8.16
N GLY A 221 6.27 -7.28 -7.78
CA GLY A 221 5.61 -5.99 -7.60
C GLY A 221 5.89 -5.39 -6.22
N GLN A 222 5.16 -4.34 -5.88
CA GLN A 222 5.33 -3.64 -4.60
C GLN A 222 5.02 -4.55 -3.41
N MET A 223 5.92 -4.57 -2.43
CA MET A 223 5.78 -5.37 -1.20
C MET A 223 6.70 -4.83 -0.10
N ASP A 224 6.43 -5.23 1.12
CA ASP A 224 7.34 -5.00 2.24
C ASP A 224 8.65 -5.78 2.05
N ALA A 225 9.73 -5.29 2.66
CA ALA A 225 11.01 -6.00 2.65
C ALA A 225 10.84 -7.42 3.21
N ASN A 226 11.28 -8.40 2.43
CA ASN A 226 11.17 -9.82 2.79
C ASN A 226 12.51 -10.54 2.57
N PRO A 227 13.43 -10.50 3.55
CA PRO A 227 14.76 -11.11 3.42
C PRO A 227 14.72 -12.61 3.13
N LYS A 228 13.71 -13.34 3.66
CA LYS A 228 13.56 -14.77 3.41
C LYS A 228 13.17 -15.03 1.95
N ALA A 229 12.18 -14.32 1.42
CA ALA A 229 11.83 -14.42 0.01
C ALA A 229 12.99 -14.02 -0.91
N GLN A 230 13.73 -12.96 -0.55
CA GLN A 230 14.92 -12.53 -1.30
C GLN A 230 15.97 -13.65 -1.38
N LEU A 231 16.27 -14.32 -0.25
CA LEU A 231 17.22 -15.42 -0.20
C LEU A 231 16.77 -16.59 -1.11
N GLU A 232 15.50 -16.94 -1.06
CA GLU A 232 14.97 -18.04 -1.87
C GLU A 232 14.98 -17.68 -3.38
N LEU A 233 14.61 -16.46 -3.73
CA LEU A 233 14.69 -15.97 -5.12
C LEU A 233 16.12 -15.89 -5.64
N MET A 234 17.09 -15.57 -4.78
CA MET A 234 18.51 -15.54 -5.13
C MET A 234 19.02 -16.94 -5.55
N LYS A 235 18.55 -18.01 -4.89
CA LYS A 235 18.86 -19.40 -5.27
C LYS A 235 18.27 -19.73 -6.63
N LEU A 236 17.00 -19.38 -6.88
CA LEU A 236 16.32 -19.60 -8.16
C LEU A 236 16.96 -18.83 -9.32
N ALA A 237 17.40 -17.59 -9.09
CA ALA A 237 18.08 -16.78 -10.08
C ALA A 237 19.48 -17.30 -10.49
N ALA A 238 19.96 -18.39 -9.88
CA ALA A 238 21.14 -19.11 -10.32
C ALA A 238 20.87 -20.06 -11.49
N PHE A 239 19.61 -20.45 -11.71
CA PHE A 239 19.23 -21.35 -12.79
C PHE A 239 19.18 -20.62 -14.15
N PRO A 240 19.71 -21.20 -15.23
CA PRO A 240 19.83 -20.54 -16.52
C PRO A 240 18.48 -20.25 -17.19
N ASN A 241 17.42 -20.97 -16.84
CA ASN A 241 16.07 -20.80 -17.38
C ASN A 241 15.16 -19.91 -16.53
N ILE A 242 15.63 -19.34 -15.39
CA ILE A 242 14.85 -18.52 -14.49
C ILE A 242 15.40 -17.09 -14.45
N VAL A 243 14.56 -16.09 -14.75
CA VAL A 243 14.89 -14.68 -14.62
C VAL A 243 13.98 -14.04 -13.56
N VAL A 244 14.58 -13.20 -12.72
CA VAL A 244 13.86 -12.44 -11.69
C VAL A 244 13.92 -10.95 -12.02
N LEU A 245 12.75 -10.36 -12.22
CA LEU A 245 12.57 -8.93 -12.45
C LEU A 245 11.99 -8.28 -11.20
N VAL A 246 12.60 -7.21 -10.75
CA VAL A 246 12.18 -6.48 -9.54
C VAL A 246 12.08 -4.99 -9.83
N GLU A 247 11.15 -4.32 -9.16
CA GLU A 247 11.10 -2.85 -9.11
C GLU A 247 11.65 -2.35 -7.77
N ASN A 248 12.05 -1.08 -7.69
CA ASN A 248 12.56 -0.52 -6.42
C ASN A 248 11.55 -0.72 -5.28
N THR A 249 10.26 -0.54 -5.55
CA THR A 249 9.17 -0.72 -4.59
C THR A 249 8.90 -2.18 -4.18
N SER A 250 9.56 -3.15 -4.79
CA SER A 250 9.49 -4.54 -4.32
C SER A 250 10.31 -4.80 -3.05
N ASN A 251 11.23 -3.87 -2.73
CA ASN A 251 12.13 -3.96 -1.58
C ASN A 251 12.95 -5.26 -1.52
N ILE A 252 13.23 -5.83 -2.70
CA ILE A 252 14.08 -7.00 -2.92
C ILE A 252 15.26 -6.58 -3.80
N GLN A 253 16.49 -6.81 -3.33
CA GLN A 253 17.70 -6.35 -4.02
C GLN A 253 18.76 -7.46 -4.04
N HIS A 254 19.26 -7.81 -5.23
CA HIS A 254 20.39 -8.70 -5.39
C HIS A 254 21.00 -8.56 -6.80
N GLU A 255 22.31 -8.74 -6.97
CA GLU A 255 23.04 -8.64 -8.24
C GLU A 255 22.56 -9.61 -9.34
N ARG A 256 21.90 -10.71 -8.94
CA ARG A 256 21.31 -11.69 -9.86
C ARG A 256 19.97 -11.27 -10.42
N PHE A 257 19.35 -10.21 -9.89
CA PHE A 257 18.05 -9.72 -10.33
C PHE A 257 18.21 -8.59 -11.34
N ILE A 258 17.19 -8.34 -12.12
CA ILE A 258 17.11 -7.21 -13.04
C ILE A 258 16.20 -6.15 -12.39
N HIS A 259 16.78 -4.99 -12.08
CA HIS A 259 16.10 -3.94 -11.32
C HIS A 259 15.40 -2.91 -12.21
N CYS A 260 16.08 -2.36 -13.20
CA CYS A 260 15.53 -1.27 -14.01
C CYS A 260 14.76 -1.81 -15.22
N ILE A 261 13.59 -2.40 -14.96
CA ILE A 261 12.80 -3.11 -15.99
C ILE A 261 12.56 -2.27 -17.24
N ASP A 262 12.13 -0.99 -17.10
CA ASP A 262 11.85 -0.12 -18.24
C ASP A 262 13.11 0.27 -19.02
N ARG A 263 14.26 0.40 -18.35
CA ARG A 263 15.57 0.61 -18.96
C ARG A 263 15.96 -0.59 -19.82
N THR A 264 15.85 -1.79 -19.26
CA THR A 264 16.17 -3.04 -19.96
C THR A 264 15.25 -3.29 -21.15
N LEU A 265 13.93 -3.10 -20.98
CA LEU A 265 12.94 -3.28 -22.06
C LEU A 265 13.08 -2.28 -23.22
N ASN A 266 13.76 -1.16 -23.02
CA ASN A 266 13.96 -0.19 -24.09
C ASN A 266 14.98 -0.67 -25.14
N GLY A 267 15.76 -1.69 -24.83
CA GLY A 267 16.91 -2.15 -25.61
C GLY A 267 16.66 -3.33 -26.54
N PHE A 268 15.45 -3.94 -26.59
CA PHE A 268 15.26 -5.16 -27.36
C PHE A 268 13.96 -5.22 -28.19
N ASP A 269 13.98 -6.06 -29.20
CA ASP A 269 12.81 -6.42 -29.99
C ASP A 269 11.88 -7.31 -29.15
N GLN A 270 10.70 -6.77 -28.79
CA GLN A 270 9.69 -7.44 -27.99
C GLN A 270 9.08 -8.67 -28.69
N THR A 271 9.25 -8.83 -29.98
CA THR A 271 8.80 -9.99 -30.76
C THR A 271 9.75 -11.18 -30.69
N ASN A 272 10.98 -10.97 -30.17
CA ASN A 272 12.02 -12.00 -30.12
C ASN A 272 11.66 -13.09 -29.09
N GLU A 273 11.40 -14.29 -29.61
CA GLU A 273 11.04 -15.49 -28.82
C GLU A 273 12.08 -15.87 -27.74
N ALA A 274 13.34 -15.42 -27.93
CA ALA A 274 14.40 -15.72 -26.97
C ALA A 274 14.17 -15.08 -25.58
N PHE A 275 13.38 -14.01 -25.51
CA PHE A 275 13.08 -13.28 -24.28
C PHE A 275 11.68 -13.58 -23.71
N LYS A 276 10.82 -14.27 -24.45
CA LYS A 276 9.46 -14.57 -24.02
C LYS A 276 9.44 -15.69 -22.98
N PRO A 277 8.83 -15.48 -21.79
CA PRO A 277 8.64 -16.53 -20.82
C PRO A 277 7.52 -17.49 -21.24
N GLU A 278 7.63 -18.74 -20.86
CA GLU A 278 6.56 -19.73 -20.94
C GLU A 278 5.74 -19.77 -19.67
N ILE A 279 6.41 -19.55 -18.53
CA ILE A 279 5.80 -19.46 -17.20
C ILE A 279 6.06 -18.06 -16.63
N LEU A 280 5.00 -17.44 -16.13
CA LEU A 280 5.04 -16.21 -15.36
C LEU A 280 4.70 -16.49 -13.89
N ILE A 281 5.55 -16.06 -12.99
CA ILE A 281 5.27 -16.03 -11.56
C ILE A 281 5.16 -14.56 -11.15
N THR A 282 4.09 -14.19 -10.47
CA THR A 282 3.96 -12.83 -9.92
C THR A 282 3.74 -12.86 -8.41
N LEU A 283 4.34 -11.92 -7.71
CA LEU A 283 4.20 -11.73 -6.27
C LEU A 283 4.16 -10.25 -5.92
N GLY A 284 3.60 -9.93 -4.77
CA GLY A 284 3.41 -8.56 -4.33
C GLY A 284 2.27 -7.84 -5.07
N GLY A 285 2.18 -6.53 -4.82
CA GLY A 285 1.13 -5.67 -5.34
C GLY A 285 1.43 -5.09 -6.73
N ALA A 286 1.11 -3.81 -6.88
CA ALA A 286 1.20 -3.13 -8.16
C ALA A 286 2.63 -3.07 -8.73
N VAL A 287 2.74 -3.25 -10.03
CA VAL A 287 3.94 -3.00 -10.83
C VAL A 287 3.83 -1.62 -11.49
N VAL A 288 4.84 -0.79 -11.40
CA VAL A 288 4.87 0.58 -11.96
C VAL A 288 4.99 0.55 -13.48
N SER A 289 5.86 -0.31 -14.01
CA SER A 289 6.17 -0.41 -15.44
C SER A 289 4.93 -0.74 -16.28
N LYS A 290 4.54 0.20 -17.14
CA LYS A 290 3.52 -0.06 -18.17
C LYS A 290 4.07 -0.94 -19.31
N ARG A 291 5.39 -0.85 -19.57
CA ARG A 291 6.05 -1.60 -20.65
C ARG A 291 6.05 -3.10 -20.37
N ILE A 292 6.43 -3.52 -19.16
CA ILE A 292 6.41 -4.95 -18.81
C ILE A 292 5.00 -5.51 -18.85
N LYS A 293 3.97 -4.74 -18.42
CA LYS A 293 2.58 -5.18 -18.51
C LYS A 293 2.15 -5.40 -19.96
N ALA A 294 2.46 -4.44 -20.84
CA ALA A 294 2.16 -4.57 -22.28
C ALA A 294 2.90 -5.75 -22.91
N TYR A 295 4.18 -5.90 -22.59
CA TYR A 295 5.00 -7.00 -23.08
C TYR A 295 4.44 -8.37 -22.68
N LEU A 296 4.18 -8.58 -21.39
CA LEU A 296 3.71 -9.88 -20.90
C LEU A 296 2.31 -10.23 -21.40
N ARG A 297 1.43 -9.25 -21.62
CA ARG A 297 0.12 -9.47 -22.24
C ARG A 297 0.21 -10.01 -23.68
N ASN A 298 1.31 -9.74 -24.38
CA ASN A 298 1.56 -10.14 -25.76
C ASN A 298 2.62 -11.23 -25.90
N ALA A 299 3.21 -11.69 -24.79
CA ALA A 299 4.33 -12.64 -24.82
C ALA A 299 3.89 -14.10 -25.09
N GLY A 300 2.61 -14.41 -25.04
CA GLY A 300 2.13 -15.79 -25.23
C GLY A 300 2.46 -16.70 -24.04
N VAL A 301 2.42 -16.16 -22.81
CA VAL A 301 2.62 -16.91 -21.56
C VAL A 301 1.65 -18.09 -21.49
N LYS A 302 2.17 -19.30 -21.25
CA LYS A 302 1.38 -20.54 -21.18
C LYS A 302 0.76 -20.76 -19.80
N LYS A 303 1.48 -20.38 -18.75
CA LYS A 303 1.06 -20.53 -17.35
C LYS A 303 1.41 -19.28 -16.56
N HIS A 304 0.47 -18.83 -15.72
CA HIS A 304 0.70 -17.73 -14.80
C HIS A 304 0.26 -18.15 -13.39
N TYR A 305 1.20 -18.16 -12.46
CA TYR A 305 0.98 -18.39 -11.04
C TYR A 305 1.12 -17.07 -10.29
N LYS A 306 0.06 -16.65 -9.58
CA LYS A 306 0.09 -15.50 -8.70
C LYS A 306 0.28 -15.97 -7.27
N ILE A 307 1.35 -15.50 -6.61
CA ILE A 307 1.69 -15.90 -5.23
C ILE A 307 1.23 -14.82 -4.26
N GLY A 308 0.39 -15.20 -3.30
CA GLY A 308 -0.23 -14.33 -2.30
C GLY A 308 -1.71 -14.63 -2.14
N ALA A 309 -2.26 -14.28 -0.97
CA ALA A 309 -3.67 -14.46 -0.66
C ALA A 309 -4.55 -13.34 -1.24
N GLU A 310 -3.96 -12.17 -1.48
CA GLU A 310 -4.66 -10.95 -1.87
C GLU A 310 -5.14 -11.02 -3.32
N PHE A 311 -6.37 -10.62 -3.56
CA PHE A 311 -6.97 -10.51 -4.91
C PHE A 311 -6.71 -11.74 -5.80
N PRO A 312 -7.17 -12.94 -5.43
CA PRO A 312 -6.85 -14.17 -6.14
C PRO A 312 -7.31 -14.19 -7.61
N GLU A 313 -8.31 -13.39 -7.97
CA GLU A 313 -8.86 -13.29 -9.33
C GLU A 313 -8.24 -12.16 -10.16
N MET A 314 -7.31 -11.38 -9.60
CA MET A 314 -6.71 -10.25 -10.31
C MET A 314 -5.74 -10.71 -11.40
N ASP A 315 -6.17 -10.66 -12.65
CA ASP A 315 -5.37 -11.02 -13.82
C ASP A 315 -4.83 -9.80 -14.58
N THR A 316 -3.78 -9.19 -14.05
CA THR A 316 -3.11 -8.02 -14.68
C THR A 316 -2.55 -8.34 -16.07
N TYR A 317 -2.13 -9.56 -16.31
CA TYR A 317 -1.41 -9.99 -17.52
C TYR A 317 -2.28 -10.76 -18.51
N ARG A 318 -3.56 -11.00 -18.19
CA ARG A 318 -4.55 -11.71 -19.03
C ARG A 318 -4.17 -13.15 -19.34
N CYS A 319 -3.53 -13.82 -18.41
CA CYS A 319 -3.11 -15.20 -18.55
C CYS A 319 -3.07 -15.97 -17.22
N LEU A 320 -3.77 -15.48 -16.18
CA LEU A 320 -3.77 -16.09 -14.87
C LEU A 320 -4.27 -17.54 -14.94
N THR A 321 -3.43 -18.46 -14.52
CA THR A 321 -3.77 -19.90 -14.46
C THR A 321 -4.25 -20.27 -13.06
N LYS A 322 -3.53 -19.82 -12.02
CA LYS A 322 -3.84 -20.14 -10.62
C LYS A 322 -3.27 -19.10 -9.67
N ALA A 323 -4.06 -18.71 -8.67
CA ALA A 323 -3.55 -18.03 -7.49
C ALA A 323 -3.18 -19.06 -6.42
N ILE A 324 -2.03 -18.86 -5.79
CA ILE A 324 -1.49 -19.73 -4.74
C ILE A 324 -1.45 -18.87 -3.45
N PRO A 325 -2.32 -19.15 -2.46
CA PRO A 325 -2.47 -18.30 -1.28
C PRO A 325 -1.39 -18.58 -0.21
N LEU A 326 -0.14 -18.71 -0.64
CA LEU A 326 1.03 -18.86 0.22
C LEU A 326 1.79 -17.53 0.29
N SER A 327 2.52 -17.32 1.39
CA SER A 327 3.50 -16.24 1.40
C SER A 327 4.59 -16.50 0.36
N PRO A 328 5.17 -15.46 -0.25
CA PRO A 328 6.31 -15.65 -1.16
C PRO A 328 7.44 -16.46 -0.55
N SER A 329 7.74 -16.25 0.73
CA SER A 329 8.77 -17.01 1.45
C SER A 329 8.47 -18.51 1.50
N ASP A 330 7.23 -18.86 1.88
CA ASP A 330 6.84 -20.27 2.05
C ASP A 330 6.75 -20.98 0.69
N PHE A 331 6.30 -20.28 -0.35
CA PHE A 331 6.24 -20.84 -1.70
C PHE A 331 7.63 -21.13 -2.28
N PHE A 332 8.54 -20.14 -2.27
CA PHE A 332 9.87 -20.32 -2.85
C PHE A 332 10.76 -21.22 -2.02
N GLU A 333 10.59 -21.30 -0.70
CA GLU A 333 11.25 -22.29 0.14
C GLU A 333 10.89 -23.70 -0.30
N GLN A 334 9.59 -23.99 -0.53
CA GLN A 334 9.15 -25.30 -1.03
C GLN A 334 9.69 -25.60 -2.41
N ILE A 335 9.76 -24.62 -3.32
CA ILE A 335 10.39 -24.83 -4.63
C ILE A 335 11.86 -25.24 -4.45
N ASN A 336 12.61 -24.58 -3.58
CA ASN A 336 14.04 -24.86 -3.36
C ASN A 336 14.30 -26.11 -2.53
N GLU A 337 13.35 -26.60 -1.76
CA GLU A 337 13.41 -27.91 -1.06
C GLU A 337 13.34 -29.07 -2.04
N ASN A 338 12.77 -28.85 -3.24
CA ASN A 338 12.69 -29.85 -4.28
C ASN A 338 13.90 -29.74 -5.22
N GLU A 339 14.30 -30.85 -5.82
CA GLU A 339 15.45 -30.90 -6.71
C GLU A 339 15.08 -30.30 -8.09
N LEU A 340 15.48 -29.05 -8.31
CA LEU A 340 15.38 -28.40 -9.61
C LEU A 340 16.52 -28.87 -10.53
N ILE A 341 16.18 -29.29 -11.73
CA ILE A 341 17.15 -29.72 -12.74
C ILE A 341 17.52 -28.50 -13.60
N ALA A 342 18.82 -28.22 -13.70
CA ALA A 342 19.29 -27.13 -14.54
C ALA A 342 18.93 -27.36 -16.01
N ASN A 343 18.10 -26.50 -16.57
CA ASN A 343 17.75 -26.52 -17.99
C ASN A 343 18.91 -25.93 -18.82
N THR A 344 19.09 -26.42 -20.04
CA THR A 344 20.12 -25.96 -20.97
C THR A 344 19.78 -24.61 -21.64
N VAL A 345 18.56 -24.12 -21.47
CA VAL A 345 18.09 -22.84 -22.05
C VAL A 345 18.69 -21.66 -21.31
N ASN A 346 19.54 -20.90 -21.97
CA ASN A 346 20.15 -19.70 -21.41
C ASN A 346 19.20 -18.48 -21.47
N PHE A 347 18.07 -18.55 -20.78
CA PHE A 347 17.07 -17.48 -20.72
C PHE A 347 17.54 -16.33 -19.82
N ASN A 348 18.02 -16.64 -18.62
CA ASN A 348 18.55 -15.67 -17.65
C ASN A 348 19.75 -14.90 -18.22
N GLY A 349 20.73 -15.60 -18.83
CA GLY A 349 21.91 -14.96 -19.38
C GLY A 349 21.59 -13.96 -20.49
N LYS A 350 20.58 -14.22 -21.33
CA LYS A 350 20.13 -13.27 -22.37
C LYS A 350 19.55 -11.99 -21.75
N TRP A 351 18.68 -12.11 -20.77
CA TRP A 351 18.12 -10.96 -20.07
C TRP A 351 19.18 -10.13 -19.34
N LYS A 352 20.16 -10.79 -18.68
CA LYS A 352 21.29 -10.12 -18.03
C LYS A 352 22.21 -9.40 -18.99
N ALA A 353 22.53 -10.02 -20.12
CA ALA A 353 23.35 -9.38 -21.15
C ALA A 353 22.69 -8.10 -21.66
N LEU A 354 21.37 -8.14 -21.87
CA LEU A 354 20.61 -6.97 -22.28
C LEU A 354 20.61 -5.88 -21.19
N ASP A 355 20.42 -6.26 -19.92
CA ASP A 355 20.43 -5.30 -18.79
C ASP A 355 21.80 -4.60 -18.66
N ILE A 356 22.90 -5.31 -18.83
CA ILE A 356 24.26 -4.75 -18.82
C ILE A 356 24.39 -3.70 -19.92
N ILE A 357 24.03 -4.04 -21.17
CA ILE A 357 24.07 -3.11 -22.30
C ILE A 357 23.19 -1.87 -22.03
N ALA A 358 21.97 -2.07 -21.52
CA ALA A 358 21.06 -0.99 -21.21
C ALA A 358 21.59 -0.07 -20.10
N LYS A 359 22.26 -0.64 -19.11
CA LYS A 359 22.91 0.09 -18.01
C LYS A 359 24.06 0.97 -18.53
N ASP A 360 24.92 0.43 -19.37
CA ASP A 360 26.06 1.17 -19.93
C ASP A 360 25.57 2.32 -20.81
N ARG A 361 24.60 2.06 -21.69
CA ARG A 361 23.99 3.11 -22.51
C ARG A 361 23.29 4.19 -21.71
N SER A 362 22.63 3.81 -20.61
CA SER A 362 22.01 4.78 -19.70
C SER A 362 23.06 5.70 -19.06
N ARG A 363 24.22 5.15 -18.68
CA ARG A 363 25.33 5.94 -18.10
C ARG A 363 25.91 6.92 -19.13
N GLU A 364 26.14 6.46 -20.36
CA GLU A 364 26.58 7.32 -21.46
C GLU A 364 25.62 8.49 -21.69
N PHE A 365 24.32 8.18 -21.81
CA PHE A 365 23.27 9.18 -21.97
C PHE A 365 23.23 10.22 -20.84
N HIS A 366 23.36 9.77 -19.58
CA HIS A 366 23.37 10.69 -18.44
C HIS A 366 24.59 11.60 -18.40
N SER A 367 25.74 11.16 -18.94
CA SER A 367 26.96 11.98 -19.00
C SER A 367 26.89 13.13 -20.03
N GLU A 368 25.94 13.08 -20.97
CA GLU A 368 25.73 14.08 -22.02
C GLU A 368 24.84 15.27 -21.59
N PHE A 369 24.24 15.22 -20.41
CA PHE A 369 23.34 16.30 -19.96
C PHE A 369 24.11 17.59 -19.68
N THR A 370 23.73 18.65 -20.39
CA THR A 370 24.25 20.02 -20.21
C THR A 370 23.29 20.98 -19.52
N SER A 371 22.05 20.57 -19.30
CA SER A 371 20.99 21.41 -18.69
C SER A 371 20.23 20.65 -17.62
N LEU A 372 19.75 21.34 -16.59
CA LEU A 372 18.96 20.75 -15.52
C LEU A 372 17.64 20.18 -16.07
N THR A 373 17.47 18.87 -15.94
CA THR A 373 16.25 18.14 -16.28
C THR A 373 15.75 17.37 -15.07
N ASP A 374 14.47 16.96 -15.05
CA ASP A 374 13.93 16.11 -13.99
C ASP A 374 14.78 14.83 -13.80
N LEU A 375 15.25 14.22 -14.89
CA LEU A 375 16.07 13.02 -14.83
C LEU A 375 17.43 13.26 -14.16
N GLN A 376 18.06 14.41 -14.43
CA GLN A 376 19.33 14.80 -13.80
C GLN A 376 19.13 15.11 -12.30
N VAL A 377 17.99 15.71 -11.93
CA VAL A 377 17.61 15.89 -10.51
C VAL A 377 17.52 14.54 -9.81
N PHE A 378 16.88 13.54 -10.43
CA PHE A 378 16.80 12.19 -9.85
C PHE A 378 18.17 11.54 -9.73
N GLN A 379 19.05 11.67 -10.71
CA GLN A 379 20.44 11.19 -10.62
C GLN A 379 21.15 11.83 -9.42
N THR A 380 21.08 13.14 -9.29
CA THR A 380 21.70 13.87 -8.17
C THR A 380 21.15 13.42 -6.81
N ILE A 381 19.83 13.21 -6.73
CA ILE A 381 19.21 12.69 -5.51
C ILE A 381 19.74 11.30 -5.17
N GLN A 382 19.82 10.40 -6.17
CA GLN A 382 20.35 9.05 -5.98
C GLN A 382 21.79 9.05 -5.46
N ASP A 383 22.62 9.96 -5.98
CA ASP A 383 24.04 10.06 -5.58
C ASP A 383 24.24 10.67 -4.21
N LEU A 384 23.28 11.45 -3.69
CA LEU A 384 23.37 12.18 -2.42
C LEU A 384 22.59 11.55 -1.26
N LEU A 385 21.62 10.69 -1.54
CA LEU A 385 20.84 10.06 -0.48
C LEU A 385 21.70 9.06 0.30
N PRO A 386 21.68 9.12 1.63
CA PRO A 386 22.37 8.13 2.45
C PRO A 386 21.67 6.77 2.36
N GLU A 387 22.41 5.74 2.66
CA GLU A 387 21.87 4.40 2.93
C GLU A 387 21.02 4.40 4.22
N ASP A 388 20.23 3.37 4.43
CA ASP A 388 19.46 3.16 5.65
C ASP A 388 18.34 4.20 5.94
N LEU A 389 17.62 4.60 4.90
CA LEU A 389 16.43 5.44 5.01
C LEU A 389 15.18 4.79 4.39
N VAL A 390 14.02 5.40 4.61
CA VAL A 390 12.80 5.08 3.89
C VAL A 390 12.54 6.18 2.86
N LEU A 391 12.56 5.79 1.58
CA LEU A 391 12.30 6.70 0.47
C LEU A 391 10.87 6.53 -0.04
N HIS A 392 10.07 7.55 0.23
CA HIS A 392 8.70 7.64 -0.27
C HIS A 392 8.70 8.32 -1.64
N LEU A 393 8.04 7.69 -2.60
CA LEU A 393 7.94 8.17 -3.97
C LEU A 393 6.48 8.54 -4.29
N ALA A 394 6.20 9.81 -4.52
CA ALA A 394 4.90 10.22 -5.00
C ALA A 394 4.61 9.65 -6.39
N ASN A 395 3.34 9.56 -6.71
CA ASN A 395 2.89 9.03 -7.99
C ASN A 395 3.24 9.96 -9.18
N SER A 396 2.83 9.59 -10.38
CA SER A 396 3.10 10.27 -11.63
C SER A 396 4.55 10.10 -12.12
N SER A 397 5.30 11.17 -12.40
CA SER A 397 6.67 11.12 -12.91
C SER A 397 7.67 10.58 -11.90
N VAL A 398 7.52 10.97 -10.63
CA VAL A 398 8.47 10.67 -9.54
C VAL A 398 8.77 9.18 -9.43
N VAL A 399 7.75 8.36 -9.19
CA VAL A 399 7.93 6.91 -9.05
C VAL A 399 8.49 6.26 -10.33
N ARG A 400 8.24 6.86 -11.51
CA ARG A 400 8.73 6.33 -12.79
C ARG A 400 10.19 6.67 -13.03
N TYR A 401 10.61 7.90 -12.73
CA TYR A 401 12.02 8.27 -12.82
C TYR A 401 12.87 7.43 -11.86
N ALA A 402 12.40 7.21 -10.62
CA ALA A 402 13.10 6.37 -9.67
C ALA A 402 13.36 4.93 -10.20
N GLN A 403 12.44 4.38 -11.01
CA GLN A 403 12.61 3.04 -11.62
C GLN A 403 13.66 2.97 -12.75
N LEU A 404 14.24 4.09 -13.17
CA LEU A 404 15.30 4.13 -14.19
C LEU A 404 16.71 4.00 -13.59
N PHE A 405 16.81 4.11 -12.26
CA PHE A 405 18.05 4.01 -11.51
C PHE A 405 18.10 2.72 -10.69
N ASP A 406 19.30 2.16 -10.56
CA ASP A 406 19.49 1.01 -9.68
C ASP A 406 19.15 1.40 -8.24
N PRO A 407 18.56 0.49 -7.44
CA PRO A 407 18.17 0.82 -6.08
C PRO A 407 19.39 1.14 -5.20
N ILE A 408 19.25 2.12 -4.31
CA ILE A 408 20.27 2.46 -3.32
C ILE A 408 20.32 1.32 -2.28
N PRO A 409 21.50 0.77 -1.96
CA PRO A 409 21.63 -0.29 -0.97
C PRO A 409 21.06 0.13 0.40
N GLY A 410 20.32 -0.77 1.04
CA GLY A 410 19.74 -0.52 2.36
C GLY A 410 18.54 0.43 2.42
N VAL A 411 18.19 1.09 1.31
CA VAL A 411 17.00 1.97 1.24
C VAL A 411 15.75 1.14 1.01
N ARG A 412 14.72 1.41 1.82
CA ARG A 412 13.35 0.91 1.61
C ARG A 412 12.54 1.90 0.80
N TYR A 413 11.86 1.43 -0.23
CA TYR A 413 11.09 2.24 -1.17
C TYR A 413 9.59 2.06 -0.93
N GLU A 414 8.87 3.16 -0.75
CA GLU A 414 7.43 3.19 -0.52
C GLU A 414 6.72 4.10 -1.52
N SER A 415 5.50 3.76 -1.89
CA SER A 415 4.66 4.57 -2.78
C SER A 415 3.21 4.16 -2.68
N ASN A 416 2.27 5.08 -2.83
CA ASN A 416 0.83 4.81 -2.85
C ASN A 416 0.43 4.25 -4.22
N ARG A 417 0.59 2.94 -4.42
CA ARG A 417 0.37 2.28 -5.72
C ARG A 417 -0.90 1.43 -5.78
N GLY A 418 -1.70 1.43 -4.74
CA GLY A 418 -3.00 0.77 -4.75
C GLY A 418 -3.93 1.39 -5.81
N THR A 419 -4.24 2.66 -5.63
CA THR A 419 -5.03 3.47 -6.56
C THR A 419 -4.16 4.35 -7.46
N SER A 420 -2.93 4.60 -7.06
CA SER A 420 -1.97 5.45 -7.76
C SER A 420 -2.41 6.92 -7.86
N GLY A 421 -3.18 7.41 -6.90
CA GLY A 421 -3.59 8.82 -6.78
C GLY A 421 -2.43 9.74 -6.41
N ILE A 422 -2.61 11.04 -6.59
CA ILE A 422 -1.63 12.08 -6.19
C ILE A 422 -2.03 12.78 -4.88
N ASP A 423 -3.02 12.26 -4.20
CA ASP A 423 -3.83 12.92 -3.18
C ASP A 423 -3.44 12.60 -1.72
N GLY A 424 -2.38 11.81 -1.47
CA GLY A 424 -2.05 11.39 -0.11
C GLY A 424 -0.60 11.02 0.13
N SER A 425 0.31 11.32 -0.81
CA SER A 425 1.71 10.90 -0.69
C SER A 425 2.44 11.58 0.47
N THR A 426 2.15 12.86 0.73
CA THR A 426 2.77 13.62 1.83
C THR A 426 2.25 13.12 3.17
N SER A 427 0.95 12.94 3.29
CA SER A 427 0.29 12.44 4.50
C SER A 427 0.75 11.02 4.85
N THR A 428 0.86 10.12 3.86
CA THR A 428 1.35 8.74 4.08
C THR A 428 2.79 8.73 4.58
N ALA A 429 3.68 9.47 3.92
CA ALA A 429 5.09 9.54 4.33
C ALA A 429 5.26 10.17 5.72
N LEU A 430 4.44 11.19 6.03
CA LEU A 430 4.40 11.81 7.34
C LEU A 430 3.92 10.82 8.42
N GLY A 431 2.86 10.07 8.15
CA GLY A 431 2.35 9.05 9.07
C GLY A 431 3.40 7.99 9.43
N ALA A 432 4.15 7.51 8.44
CA ALA A 432 5.26 6.60 8.66
C ALA A 432 6.37 7.22 9.54
N ALA A 433 6.73 8.49 9.28
CA ALA A 433 7.75 9.21 10.04
C ALA A 433 7.35 9.45 11.51
N ILE A 434 6.07 9.68 11.78
CA ILE A 434 5.54 9.91 13.14
C ILE A 434 5.78 8.66 14.02
N VAL A 435 5.52 7.47 13.50
CA VAL A 435 5.57 6.23 14.30
C VAL A 435 6.95 5.57 14.31
N ASN A 436 7.87 5.96 13.44
CA ASN A 436 9.22 5.44 13.40
C ASN A 436 10.28 6.55 13.40
N SER A 437 10.48 7.15 14.56
CA SER A 437 11.47 8.23 14.75
C SER A 437 12.94 7.78 14.60
N ARG A 438 13.22 6.48 14.55
CA ARG A 438 14.57 5.91 14.42
C ARG A 438 15.09 5.91 12.98
N LYS A 439 14.20 5.97 12.00
CA LYS A 439 14.53 6.01 10.57
C LYS A 439 14.33 7.41 10.00
N GLN A 440 15.19 7.79 9.09
CA GLN A 440 14.98 8.97 8.26
C GLN A 440 13.96 8.63 7.17
N HIS A 441 12.90 9.41 7.06
CA HIS A 441 11.91 9.33 6.00
C HIS A 441 12.13 10.49 5.04
N VAL A 442 12.29 10.19 3.76
CA VAL A 442 12.44 11.19 2.70
C VAL A 442 11.31 10.99 1.70
N LEU A 443 10.53 12.02 1.44
CA LEU A 443 9.54 12.00 0.36
C LEU A 443 10.06 12.81 -0.84
N ILE A 444 10.02 12.21 -2.02
CA ILE A 444 10.14 12.94 -3.28
C ILE A 444 8.73 13.08 -3.86
N SER A 445 8.29 14.32 -4.10
CA SER A 445 6.96 14.63 -4.64
C SER A 445 7.06 15.58 -5.83
N GLY A 446 6.12 15.48 -6.77
CA GLY A 446 5.88 16.56 -7.74
C GLY A 446 5.09 17.69 -7.10
N ASP A 447 5.19 18.87 -7.66
CA ASP A 447 4.51 20.10 -7.17
C ASP A 447 2.99 19.94 -7.07
N ILE A 448 2.33 19.37 -8.05
CA ILE A 448 0.87 19.14 -8.03
C ILE A 448 0.48 18.17 -6.90
N SER A 449 1.20 17.07 -6.75
CA SER A 449 0.93 16.09 -5.69
C SER A 449 1.13 16.70 -4.30
N PHE A 450 2.18 17.50 -4.13
CA PHE A 450 2.43 18.21 -2.88
C PHE A 450 1.33 19.24 -2.57
N LEU A 451 0.97 20.08 -3.54
CA LEU A 451 -0.10 21.07 -3.36
C LEU A 451 -1.44 20.43 -3.02
N TYR A 452 -1.73 19.29 -3.66
CA TYR A 452 -2.97 18.56 -3.41
C TYR A 452 -3.05 17.97 -2.00
N ASP A 453 -1.92 17.62 -1.39
CA ASP A 453 -1.81 17.01 -0.05
C ASP A 453 -1.06 17.90 0.96
N SER A 454 -1.06 19.22 0.77
CA SER A 454 -0.33 20.18 1.62
C SER A 454 -0.90 20.29 3.04
N ASN A 455 -2.15 19.91 3.27
CA ASN A 455 -2.79 19.90 4.59
C ASN A 455 -2.11 18.90 5.57
N ALA A 456 -1.33 17.95 5.06
CA ALA A 456 -0.45 17.13 5.91
C ALA A 456 0.47 17.98 6.79
N LEU A 457 0.89 19.16 6.32
CA LEU A 457 1.78 20.07 7.06
C LEU A 457 1.10 20.77 8.26
N TRP A 458 -0.21 20.63 8.42
CA TRP A 458 -0.93 21.15 9.59
C TRP A 458 -0.69 20.32 10.85
N TYR A 459 -0.15 19.10 10.70
CA TYR A 459 0.16 18.24 11.83
C TYR A 459 1.29 18.82 12.70
N ALA A 460 1.10 18.83 14.01
CA ALA A 460 2.08 19.32 14.98
C ALA A 460 2.12 18.40 16.23
N PRO A 461 3.31 18.11 16.79
CA PRO A 461 4.63 18.59 16.36
C PRO A 461 5.13 17.87 15.09
N PHE A 462 5.73 18.61 14.18
CA PHE A 462 6.26 18.05 12.93
C PHE A 462 7.49 17.17 13.20
N PRO A 463 7.56 15.93 12.67
CA PRO A 463 8.64 14.99 12.99
C PRO A 463 9.97 15.41 12.36
N ARG A 464 11.04 15.43 13.18
CA ARG A 464 12.38 15.86 12.75
C ARG A 464 13.06 14.91 11.76
N ASN A 465 12.63 13.65 11.73
CA ASN A 465 13.11 12.60 10.84
C ASN A 465 12.40 12.56 9.49
N PHE A 466 11.59 13.56 9.15
CA PHE A 466 10.92 13.68 7.87
C PHE A 466 11.53 14.79 7.02
N LYS A 467 11.83 14.47 5.76
CA LYS A 467 12.30 15.45 4.76
C LYS A 467 11.46 15.33 3.50
N LEU A 468 11.17 16.49 2.91
CA LEU A 468 10.38 16.60 1.69
C LEU A 468 11.20 17.27 0.60
N ILE A 469 11.33 16.61 -0.54
CA ILE A 469 11.93 17.13 -1.77
C ILE A 469 10.79 17.30 -2.79
N VAL A 470 10.55 18.54 -3.23
CA VAL A 470 9.51 18.82 -4.22
C VAL A 470 10.16 19.17 -5.55
N ILE A 471 9.83 18.36 -6.58
CA ILE A 471 10.20 18.63 -7.96
C ILE A 471 9.19 19.62 -8.53
N GLN A 472 9.64 20.87 -8.71
CA GLN A 472 8.78 21.94 -9.21
C GLN A 472 8.99 22.14 -10.70
N ASN A 473 8.11 21.59 -11.51
CA ASN A 473 8.07 21.77 -12.95
C ASN A 473 6.80 22.46 -13.45
N TYR A 474 6.05 23.05 -12.50
CA TYR A 474 4.84 23.87 -12.70
C TYR A 474 3.67 23.14 -13.35
N GLY A 475 3.53 21.84 -13.15
CA GLY A 475 2.39 21.11 -13.66
C GLY A 475 2.58 19.58 -13.77
N GLY A 476 1.65 18.95 -14.44
CA GLY A 476 1.66 17.50 -14.67
C GLY A 476 2.66 17.07 -15.76
N GLY A 477 3.96 17.18 -15.52
CA GLY A 477 5.03 16.93 -16.49
C GLY A 477 4.98 15.54 -17.17
N ILE A 478 4.37 14.55 -16.52
CA ILE A 478 4.21 13.21 -17.11
C ILE A 478 3.42 13.22 -18.43
N PHE A 479 2.50 14.15 -18.61
CA PHE A 479 1.68 14.23 -19.83
C PHE A 479 2.46 14.68 -21.05
N ASN A 480 3.70 15.16 -20.90
CA ASN A 480 4.62 15.46 -21.99
C ASN A 480 5.28 14.20 -22.56
N ILE A 481 5.35 13.09 -21.79
CA ILE A 481 6.10 11.89 -22.18
C ILE A 481 5.19 10.66 -22.41
N ILE A 482 3.90 10.75 -22.07
CA ILE A 482 2.94 9.65 -22.32
C ILE A 482 2.31 9.84 -23.69
N THR A 483 2.40 8.81 -24.54
CA THR A 483 1.70 8.76 -25.83
C THR A 483 0.18 8.99 -25.65
N GLY A 484 -0.39 9.75 -26.55
CA GLY A 484 -1.77 10.21 -26.49
C GLY A 484 -1.90 11.62 -25.89
N PRO A 485 -1.74 11.83 -24.59
CA PRO A 485 -1.73 13.19 -24.02
C PRO A 485 -0.67 14.11 -24.63
N ALA A 486 0.55 13.60 -24.85
CA ALA A 486 1.63 14.39 -25.43
C ALA A 486 1.31 14.98 -26.81
N GLU A 487 0.48 14.29 -27.58
CA GLU A 487 0.05 14.67 -28.92
C GLU A 487 -1.25 15.51 -28.93
N SER A 488 -1.92 15.63 -27.77
CA SER A 488 -3.20 16.33 -27.64
C SER A 488 -3.03 17.85 -27.68
N LYS A 489 -3.87 18.54 -28.47
CA LYS A 489 -3.97 20.00 -28.44
C LYS A 489 -4.44 20.56 -27.09
N GLN A 490 -5.10 19.73 -26.28
CA GLN A 490 -5.61 20.07 -24.97
C GLN A 490 -4.58 19.85 -23.84
N ARG A 491 -3.38 19.35 -24.16
CA ARG A 491 -2.36 18.95 -23.19
C ARG A 491 -2.09 20.01 -22.14
N GLU A 492 -1.73 21.23 -22.55
CA GLU A 492 -1.33 22.28 -21.61
C GLU A 492 -2.46 22.69 -20.64
N ARG A 493 -3.69 22.78 -21.16
CA ARG A 493 -4.83 23.30 -20.38
C ARG A 493 -5.39 22.27 -19.41
N TYR A 494 -5.54 20.99 -19.83
CA TYR A 494 -6.30 20.00 -19.09
C TYR A 494 -5.46 18.88 -18.48
N PHE A 495 -4.29 18.60 -19.04
CA PHE A 495 -3.45 17.49 -18.61
C PHE A 495 -2.25 18.01 -17.80
N GLU A 496 -1.43 18.88 -18.35
CA GLU A 496 -0.35 19.50 -17.58
C GLU A 496 -0.92 20.38 -16.46
N ALA A 497 -2.06 21.03 -16.72
CA ALA A 497 -2.75 21.87 -15.75
C ALA A 497 -1.79 22.83 -15.04
N LYS A 498 -1.03 23.60 -15.83
CA LYS A 498 0.01 24.51 -15.32
C LYS A 498 -0.54 25.40 -14.21
N GLN A 499 0.20 25.50 -13.14
CA GLN A 499 -0.19 26.28 -11.97
C GLN A 499 0.92 27.29 -11.60
N ALA A 500 0.49 28.45 -11.08
CA ALA A 500 1.41 29.56 -10.78
C ALA A 500 1.97 29.54 -9.35
N LYS A 501 1.36 28.75 -8.43
CA LYS A 501 1.79 28.73 -7.03
C LYS A 501 3.05 27.88 -6.88
N SER A 502 4.04 28.45 -6.20
CA SER A 502 5.21 27.70 -5.78
C SER A 502 4.90 26.92 -4.50
N PRO A 503 5.31 25.64 -4.40
CA PRO A 503 5.31 24.90 -3.14
C PRO A 503 6.01 25.62 -1.99
N ALA A 504 7.03 26.40 -2.29
CA ALA A 504 7.76 27.21 -1.29
C ALA A 504 6.94 28.37 -0.69
N SER A 505 5.76 28.67 -1.23
CA SER A 505 4.87 29.71 -0.71
C SER A 505 3.80 29.17 0.27
N ILE A 506 3.82 27.88 0.54
CA ILE A 506 2.95 27.18 1.50
C ILE A 506 3.73 26.86 2.79
#